data_c0ad19fa78751365a27352a76208615d
#
_entry.id   c0ad19fa78751365a27352a76208615d
#
_cell.length_a   1.000
_cell.length_b   1.000
_cell.length_c   1.000
_cell.angle_alpha   90.00
_cell.angle_beta   90.00
_cell.angle_gamma   90.00
#
_symmetry.space_group_name_H-M   'P 1'
#
loop_
_entity.id
_entity.type
_entity.pdbx_description
1 polymer ?
#
loop_
_entity_poly.entity_id
_entity_poly.type
_entity_poly.pdbx_seq_one_letter_code
_entity_poly.pdbx_strand_id
1 'polypeptide(L)'
;MELADNFVQFSVTLLGFCLSGMRYLKGRKQAYFLLTCFYGCFALGSLYWTLHLFLFSKTPQVFYVSEFGWVASVIFLSILQYSLSSAEERGFVCRRARIAFLIGVPLCIFYCTFGDVLSNLLWCGMM
;
A
#
# COMPACT_ATOMS: atom_id res chain seq x y z
N MET A 1 16.12 16.02 4.67
CA MET A 1 15.84 15.22 3.46
C MET A 1 14.55 14.44 3.62
N GLU A 2 14.37 13.61 4.65
CA GLU A 2 13.17 12.77 4.83
C GLU A 2 11.82 13.52 4.76
N LEU A 3 11.71 14.70 5.36
CA LEU A 3 10.45 15.48 5.30
C LEU A 3 10.10 15.90 3.87
N ALA A 4 11.08 16.33 3.10
CA ALA A 4 10.86 16.75 1.71
C ALA A 4 10.44 15.57 0.83
N ASP A 5 11.09 14.42 0.99
CA ASP A 5 10.79 13.19 0.23
C ASP A 5 9.36 12.71 0.54
N ASN A 6 9.00 12.64 1.82
CA ASN A 6 7.65 12.24 2.24
C ASN A 6 6.58 13.24 1.79
N PHE A 7 6.88 14.54 1.81
CA PHE A 7 5.96 15.56 1.31
C PHE A 7 5.74 15.45 -0.20
N VAL A 8 6.79 15.21 -0.98
CA VAL A 8 6.68 14.97 -2.43
C VAL A 8 5.87 13.70 -2.69
N GLN A 9 6.17 12.63 -1.99
CA GLN A 9 5.44 11.36 -2.09
C GLN A 9 3.94 11.53 -1.77
N PHE A 10 3.62 12.23 -0.69
CA PHE A 10 2.23 12.57 -0.35
C PHE A 10 1.56 13.39 -1.44
N SER A 11 2.23 14.43 -1.96
CA SER A 11 1.67 15.32 -2.98
C SER A 11 1.37 14.56 -4.29
N VAL A 12 2.28 13.73 -4.74
CA VAL A 12 2.11 12.91 -5.96
C VAL A 12 0.98 11.90 -5.79
N THR A 13 0.91 11.23 -4.65
CA THR A 13 -0.15 10.24 -4.38
C THR A 13 -1.51 10.90 -4.21
N LEU A 14 -1.58 12.08 -3.61
CA LEU A 14 -2.80 12.87 -3.53
C LEU A 14 -3.31 13.32 -4.91
N LEU A 15 -2.41 13.76 -5.79
CA LEU A 15 -2.76 14.06 -7.18
C LEU A 15 -3.30 12.83 -7.91
N GLY A 16 -2.64 11.67 -7.74
CA GLY A 16 -3.12 10.39 -8.29
C GLY A 16 -4.51 10.02 -7.79
N PHE A 17 -4.78 10.23 -6.50
CA PHE A 17 -6.09 10.05 -5.89
C PHE A 17 -7.16 10.94 -6.52
N CYS A 18 -6.90 12.22 -6.65
CA CYS A 18 -7.84 13.18 -7.24
C CYS A 18 -8.13 12.85 -8.72
N LEU A 19 -7.09 12.59 -9.51
CA LEU A 19 -7.24 12.29 -10.93
C LEU A 19 -8.00 10.97 -11.19
N SER A 20 -7.64 9.91 -10.45
CA SER A 20 -8.34 8.62 -10.56
C SER A 20 -9.79 8.71 -10.06
N GLY A 21 -10.03 9.44 -8.97
CA GLY A 21 -11.36 9.70 -8.44
C GLY A 21 -12.26 10.46 -9.43
N MET A 22 -11.74 11.52 -10.06
CA MET A 22 -12.46 12.25 -11.10
C MET A 22 -12.80 11.35 -12.30
N ARG A 23 -11.87 10.49 -12.71
CA ARG A 23 -12.10 9.52 -13.79
C ARG A 23 -13.16 8.49 -13.40
N TYR A 24 -13.14 8.03 -12.16
CA TYR A 24 -14.16 7.13 -11.63
C TYR A 24 -15.55 7.79 -11.63
N LEU A 25 -15.67 9.02 -11.14
CA LEU A 25 -16.95 9.75 -11.10
C LEU A 25 -17.55 9.94 -12.51
N LYS A 26 -16.71 10.18 -13.52
CA LYS A 26 -17.15 10.34 -14.90
C LYS A 26 -17.52 9.02 -15.59
N GLY A 27 -16.72 7.98 -15.38
CA GLY A 27 -16.82 6.74 -16.16
C GLY A 27 -17.35 5.53 -15.39
N ARG A 28 -17.47 5.59 -14.06
CA ARG A 28 -17.93 4.52 -13.17
C ARG A 28 -17.24 3.16 -13.38
N LYS A 29 -16.02 3.15 -13.95
CA LYS A 29 -15.26 1.92 -14.19
C LYS A 29 -14.59 1.45 -12.91
N GLN A 30 -14.76 0.18 -12.57
CA GLN A 30 -14.20 -0.46 -11.37
C GLN A 30 -12.68 -0.28 -11.25
N ALA A 31 -11.96 -0.33 -12.37
CA ALA A 31 -10.50 -0.11 -12.38
C ALA A 31 -10.10 1.25 -11.80
N TYR A 32 -10.83 2.33 -12.15
CA TYR A 32 -10.55 3.65 -11.57
C TYR A 32 -10.91 3.75 -10.09
N PHE A 33 -11.94 3.03 -9.64
CA PHE A 33 -12.26 2.93 -8.22
C PHE A 33 -11.12 2.30 -7.43
N LEU A 34 -10.62 1.14 -7.88
CA LEU A 34 -9.51 0.44 -7.25
C LEU A 34 -8.23 1.28 -7.24
N LEU A 35 -7.96 2.00 -8.34
CA LEU A 35 -6.82 2.91 -8.44
C LEU A 35 -6.96 4.09 -7.46
N THR A 36 -8.18 4.61 -7.28
CA THR A 36 -8.46 5.67 -6.28
C THR A 36 -8.21 5.15 -4.87
N CYS A 37 -8.67 3.94 -4.55
CA CYS A 37 -8.41 3.33 -3.24
C CYS A 37 -6.91 3.11 -3.00
N PHE A 38 -6.17 2.64 -4.00
CA PHE A 38 -4.71 2.50 -3.93
C PHE A 38 -4.03 3.81 -3.57
N TYR A 39 -4.25 4.86 -4.36
CA TYR A 39 -3.64 6.16 -4.12
C TYR A 39 -4.10 6.80 -2.80
N GLY A 40 -5.38 6.62 -2.44
CA GLY A 40 -5.93 7.14 -1.19
C GLY A 40 -5.29 6.52 0.04
N CYS A 41 -5.17 5.20 0.08
CA CYS A 41 -4.52 4.49 1.19
C CYS A 41 -3.03 4.87 1.29
N PHE A 42 -2.34 4.97 0.15
CA PHE A 42 -0.93 5.35 0.12
C PHE A 42 -0.73 6.79 0.61
N ALA A 43 -1.57 7.72 0.14
CA ALA A 43 -1.55 9.12 0.56
C ALA A 43 -1.80 9.28 2.06
N LEU A 44 -2.73 8.50 2.64
CA LEU A 44 -3.00 8.55 4.08
C LEU A 44 -1.79 8.08 4.91
N GLY A 45 -1.11 7.01 4.49
CA GLY A 45 0.12 6.56 5.13
C GLY A 45 1.23 7.61 5.07
N SER A 46 1.45 8.21 3.90
CA SER A 46 2.44 9.26 3.69
C SER A 46 2.08 10.57 4.41
N LEU A 47 0.78 10.91 4.50
CA LEU A 47 0.30 12.06 5.27
C LEU A 47 0.61 11.91 6.76
N TYR A 48 0.30 10.74 7.33
CA TYR A 48 0.61 10.45 8.74
C TYR A 48 2.10 10.65 9.04
N TRP A 49 2.97 10.09 8.19
CA TRP A 49 4.42 10.22 8.33
C TRP A 49 4.89 11.67 8.21
N THR A 50 4.40 12.38 7.21
CA THR A 50 4.73 13.79 6.98
C THR A 50 4.31 14.68 8.15
N LEU A 51 3.08 14.49 8.65
CA LEU A 51 2.58 15.25 9.80
C LEU A 51 3.38 14.94 11.07
N HIS A 52 3.75 13.69 11.30
CA HIS A 52 4.54 13.32 12.46
C HIS A 52 5.94 13.96 12.43
N LEU A 53 6.61 13.93 11.27
CA LEU A 53 7.89 14.58 11.09
C LEU A 53 7.79 16.11 11.25
N PHE A 54 6.71 16.71 10.75
CA PHE A 54 6.48 18.16 10.85
C PHE A 54 6.22 18.60 12.29
N LEU A 55 5.40 17.88 13.04
CA LEU A 55 4.99 18.25 14.39
C LEU A 55 6.04 17.90 15.46
N PHE A 56 6.69 16.77 15.32
CA PHE A 56 7.57 16.23 16.37
C PHE A 56 9.05 16.22 15.99
N SER A 57 9.41 16.54 14.73
CA SER A 57 10.78 16.51 14.20
C SER A 57 11.52 15.17 14.46
N LYS A 58 10.76 14.11 14.66
CA LYS A 58 11.25 12.73 14.92
C LYS A 58 10.47 11.76 14.08
N THR A 59 11.09 10.65 13.71
CA THR A 59 10.41 9.53 13.07
C THR A 59 9.35 8.95 13.99
N PRO A 60 8.16 8.57 13.48
CA PRO A 60 7.11 8.00 14.30
C PRO A 60 7.61 6.69 14.94
N GLN A 61 7.45 6.58 16.25
CA GLN A 61 7.78 5.34 16.99
C GLN A 61 6.72 4.25 16.78
N VAL A 62 5.50 4.65 16.39
CA VAL A 62 4.39 3.74 16.10
C VAL A 62 4.18 3.71 14.58
N PHE A 63 4.79 2.72 13.95
CA PHE A 63 4.74 2.55 12.49
C PHE A 63 3.39 2.04 11.96
N TYR A 64 2.58 1.42 12.82
CA TYR A 64 1.38 0.68 12.42
C TYR A 64 0.41 1.46 11.53
N VAL A 65 0.23 2.76 11.74
CA VAL A 65 -0.74 3.56 10.98
C VAL A 65 -0.29 3.76 9.53
N SER A 66 0.98 4.11 9.31
CA SER A 66 1.52 4.28 7.97
C SER A 66 1.67 2.93 7.25
N GLU A 67 2.18 1.91 7.93
CA GLU A 67 2.30 0.57 7.37
C GLU A 67 0.95 0.00 6.96
N PHE A 68 -0.09 0.19 7.76
CA PHE A 68 -1.43 -0.23 7.40
C PHE A 68 -1.93 0.44 6.12
N GLY A 69 -1.69 1.74 5.96
CA GLY A 69 -2.02 2.47 4.73
C GLY A 69 -1.27 1.93 3.51
N TRP A 70 0.02 1.68 3.65
CA TRP A 70 0.84 1.16 2.55
C TRP A 70 0.49 -0.29 2.20
N VAL A 71 0.30 -1.17 3.17
CA VAL A 71 -0.15 -2.55 2.93
C VAL A 71 -1.52 -2.58 2.27
N ALA A 72 -2.47 -1.76 2.74
CA ALA A 72 -3.79 -1.65 2.11
C ALA A 72 -3.68 -1.19 0.65
N SER A 73 -2.79 -0.25 0.35
CA SER A 73 -2.56 0.19 -1.03
C SER A 73 -2.07 -0.94 -1.94
N VAL A 74 -1.12 -1.76 -1.48
CA VAL A 74 -0.63 -2.92 -2.22
C VAL A 74 -1.75 -3.94 -2.48
N ILE A 75 -2.64 -4.15 -1.52
CA ILE A 75 -3.81 -5.03 -1.68
C ILE A 75 -4.72 -4.51 -2.81
N PHE A 76 -5.04 -3.21 -2.81
CA PHE A 76 -5.86 -2.62 -3.89
C PHE A 76 -5.19 -2.72 -5.26
N LEU A 77 -3.87 -2.52 -5.33
CA LEU A 77 -3.12 -2.69 -6.56
C LEU A 77 -3.15 -4.13 -7.07
N SER A 78 -3.03 -5.11 -6.16
CA SER A 78 -3.11 -6.53 -6.49
C SER A 78 -4.52 -6.92 -7.00
N ILE A 79 -5.58 -6.39 -6.38
CA ILE A 79 -6.95 -6.58 -6.84
C ILE A 79 -7.16 -5.95 -8.22
N LEU A 80 -6.61 -4.76 -8.46
CA LEU A 80 -6.66 -4.09 -9.76
C LEU A 80 -5.98 -4.94 -10.83
N GLN A 81 -4.77 -5.42 -10.56
CA GLN A 81 -4.04 -6.30 -11.47
C GLN A 81 -4.83 -7.57 -11.80
N TYR A 82 -5.40 -8.22 -10.78
CA TYR A 82 -6.26 -9.40 -10.97
C TYR A 82 -7.50 -9.08 -11.81
N SER A 83 -8.12 -7.92 -11.58
CA SER A 83 -9.31 -7.49 -12.33
C SER A 83 -9.04 -7.20 -13.82
N LEU A 84 -7.82 -6.77 -14.15
CA LEU A 84 -7.40 -6.47 -15.51
C LEU A 84 -6.82 -7.68 -16.25
N SER A 85 -6.46 -8.75 -15.52
CA SER A 85 -5.84 -9.95 -16.08
C SER A 85 -6.82 -10.79 -16.88
N SER A 86 -6.32 -11.46 -17.94
CA SER A 86 -7.07 -12.43 -18.72
C SER A 86 -7.42 -13.70 -17.93
N ALA A 87 -8.33 -14.53 -18.44
CA ALA A 87 -8.76 -15.76 -17.77
C ALA A 87 -7.60 -16.76 -17.52
N GLU A 88 -6.65 -16.85 -18.47
CA GLU A 88 -5.46 -17.70 -18.34
C GLU A 88 -4.47 -17.14 -17.31
N GLU A 89 -4.22 -15.83 -17.34
CA GLU A 89 -3.38 -15.15 -16.38
C GLU A 89 -3.93 -15.24 -14.95
N ARG A 90 -5.26 -15.18 -14.79
CA ARG A 90 -5.93 -15.35 -13.47
C ARG A 90 -5.62 -16.69 -12.82
N GLY A 91 -5.58 -17.77 -13.59
CA GLY A 91 -5.20 -19.09 -13.07
C GLY A 91 -3.79 -19.12 -12.48
N PHE A 92 -2.84 -18.44 -13.14
CA PHE A 92 -1.47 -18.32 -12.67
C PHE A 92 -1.33 -17.40 -11.46
N VAL A 93 -2.01 -16.25 -11.48
CA VAL A 93 -2.04 -15.30 -10.35
C VAL A 93 -2.68 -15.95 -9.12
N CYS A 94 -3.79 -16.69 -9.29
CA CYS A 94 -4.47 -17.38 -8.19
C CYS A 94 -3.59 -18.45 -7.53
N ARG A 95 -2.75 -19.15 -8.30
CA ARG A 95 -1.78 -20.12 -7.78
C ARG A 95 -0.68 -19.41 -6.97
N ARG A 96 -0.10 -18.32 -7.49
CA ARG A 96 0.90 -17.53 -6.78
C ARG A 96 0.34 -16.87 -5.53
N ALA A 97 -0.88 -16.31 -5.61
CA ALA A 97 -1.55 -15.73 -4.46
C ALA A 97 -1.80 -16.75 -3.35
N ARG A 98 -2.17 -17.99 -3.70
CA ARG A 98 -2.34 -19.09 -2.73
C ARG A 98 -1.03 -19.45 -2.05
N ILE A 99 0.08 -19.52 -2.81
CA ILE A 99 1.42 -19.77 -2.25
C ILE A 99 1.84 -18.60 -1.35
N ALA A 100 1.65 -17.37 -1.82
CA ALA A 100 1.97 -16.16 -1.03
C ALA A 100 1.15 -16.09 0.26
N PHE A 101 -0.12 -16.50 0.23
CA PHE A 101 -0.98 -16.57 1.41
C PHE A 101 -0.51 -17.66 2.40
N LEU A 102 -0.14 -18.84 1.89
CA LEU A 102 0.37 -19.95 2.70
C LEU A 102 1.69 -19.59 3.40
N ILE A 103 2.51 -18.75 2.80
CA ILE A 103 3.77 -18.29 3.39
C ILE A 103 3.54 -17.02 4.23
N GLY A 104 2.73 -16.10 3.74
CA GLY A 104 2.51 -14.79 4.35
C GLY A 104 1.78 -14.85 5.69
N VAL A 105 0.79 -15.76 5.83
CA VAL A 105 0.05 -15.89 7.09
C VAL A 105 0.94 -16.37 8.25
N PRO A 106 1.75 -17.44 8.11
CA PRO A 106 2.71 -17.82 9.15
C PRO A 106 3.75 -16.73 9.43
N LEU A 107 4.22 -16.02 8.40
CA LEU A 107 5.15 -14.90 8.56
C LEU A 107 4.51 -13.73 9.33
N CYS A 108 3.25 -13.38 9.05
CA CYS A 108 2.53 -12.36 9.81
C CYS A 108 2.33 -12.77 11.28
N ILE A 109 2.01 -14.03 11.54
CA ILE A 109 1.88 -14.55 12.91
C ILE A 109 3.23 -14.48 13.62
N PHE A 110 4.31 -14.87 12.94
CA PHE A 110 5.66 -14.78 13.48
C PHE A 110 6.09 -13.34 13.72
N TYR A 111 5.73 -12.40 12.83
CA TYR A 111 5.97 -10.96 12.99
C TYR A 111 5.23 -10.40 14.20
N CYS A 112 3.96 -10.74 14.38
CA CYS A 112 3.19 -10.31 15.55
C CYS A 112 3.74 -10.85 16.88
N THR A 113 4.48 -11.97 16.84
CA THR A 113 5.05 -12.57 18.07
C THR A 113 6.48 -12.12 18.36
N PHE A 114 7.28 -11.79 17.34
CA PHE A 114 8.73 -11.51 17.48
C PHE A 114 9.17 -10.11 17.04
N GLY A 115 8.24 -9.22 16.63
CA GLY A 115 8.43 -7.77 16.46
C GLY A 115 9.51 -7.34 15.45
N ASP A 116 10.55 -6.69 15.93
CA ASP A 116 11.37 -5.78 15.14
C ASP A 116 12.31 -6.39 14.07
N VAL A 117 12.76 -7.62 14.23
CA VAL A 117 13.74 -8.23 13.29
C VAL A 117 13.10 -8.59 11.95
N LEU A 118 11.83 -8.95 11.97
CA LEU A 118 11.10 -9.35 10.77
C LEU A 118 10.59 -8.16 9.96
N SER A 119 10.38 -6.99 10.58
CA SER A 119 10.02 -5.74 9.92
C SER A 119 11.04 -5.41 8.82
N ASN A 120 12.32 -5.44 9.15
CA ASN A 120 13.41 -5.18 8.21
C ASN A 120 13.50 -6.24 7.10
N LEU A 121 13.20 -7.50 7.40
CA LEU A 121 13.23 -8.59 6.41
C LEU A 121 12.04 -8.53 5.44
N LEU A 122 10.84 -8.15 5.92
CA LEU A 122 9.67 -7.96 5.06
C LEU A 122 9.84 -6.78 4.11
N TRP A 123 10.40 -5.67 4.58
CA TRP A 123 10.72 -4.53 3.73
C TRP A 123 11.77 -4.87 2.65
N CYS A 124 12.81 -5.61 2.99
CA CYS A 124 13.80 -6.09 2.01
C CYS A 124 13.21 -7.06 0.98
N GLY A 125 12.19 -7.82 1.33
CA GLY A 125 11.53 -8.77 0.42
C GLY A 125 10.46 -8.17 -0.49
N MET A 126 10.02 -6.93 -0.21
CA MET A 126 9.01 -6.21 -1.01
C MET A 126 9.64 -5.23 -2.01
N MET A 127 10.93 -4.92 -1.90
CA MET A 127 11.70 -4.16 -2.89
C MET A 127 12.29 -5.08 -3.94
#